data_8b0eb98eccca59371755f1697c3a8d46
#
_entry.id   8b0eb98eccca59371755f1697c3a8d46
#
_cell.length_a   1.000
_cell.length_b   1.000
_cell.length_c   1.000
_cell.angle_alpha   90.00
_cell.angle_beta   90.00
_cell.angle_gamma   90.00
#
_symmetry.space_group_name_H-M   'P 1'
#
loop_
_entity.id
_entity.type
_entity.pdbx_description
1 polymer ?
#
loop_
_entity_poly.entity_id
_entity_poly.type
_entity_poly.pdbx_seq_one_letter_code
_entity_poly.pdbx_strand_id
1 'polypeptide(L)'
;MLKKYQSSLTLTVFFTLLILYIINSNTIINEFLNYTNIFITKLLPTTFIIFIFSNIFIEYKIIEKLNKIFKDKTPIIYIIIMSMISGFPSGAKYIKELLNKNYITEQTANYLIYFTHFPNPIFILGTVYKIINNKPLTYIMYLSLIISNLLLMNIIKRPKQQVKITTTSKEKDFSTIISESIFSSLKTSILIYGTSIFFYLITIIINKYLNLNQTNYILLNSIFDLTFTITLSSLITNTPNRCLFLITLISISTLSIHMQTKSILSDTNVKYSNFLKGRIISTIFAIIIFYILRSLLDIQY
;
A
#
# COMPACT_ATOMS: atom_id res chain seq x y z
N MET A 1 15.70 -22.76 -22.02
CA MET A 1 14.43 -23.52 -22.01
C MET A 1 13.46 -23.04 -20.94
N LEU A 2 13.79 -22.97 -19.67
CA LEU A 2 12.87 -22.58 -18.57
C LEU A 2 12.11 -21.26 -18.80
N LYS A 3 12.76 -20.17 -19.25
CA LYS A 3 12.10 -18.88 -19.54
C LYS A 3 11.05 -18.97 -20.64
N LYS A 4 11.25 -19.85 -21.65
CA LYS A 4 10.30 -20.04 -22.76
C LYS A 4 9.04 -20.78 -22.29
N TYR A 5 9.20 -21.82 -21.46
CA TYR A 5 8.07 -22.52 -20.85
C TYR A 5 7.29 -21.64 -19.89
N GLN A 6 7.98 -20.81 -19.10
CA GLN A 6 7.37 -19.83 -18.18
C GLN A 6 6.52 -18.81 -18.96
N SER A 7 7.03 -18.28 -20.06
CA SER A 7 6.29 -17.35 -20.93
C SER A 7 5.05 -18.00 -21.53
N SER A 8 5.17 -19.24 -22.05
CA SER A 8 4.04 -19.97 -22.62
C SER A 8 2.96 -20.26 -21.59
N LEU A 9 3.34 -20.74 -20.39
CA LEU A 9 2.39 -20.98 -19.30
C LEU A 9 1.66 -19.70 -18.90
N THR A 10 2.39 -18.60 -18.75
CA THR A 10 1.79 -17.30 -18.41
C THR A 10 0.77 -16.86 -19.45
N LEU A 11 1.09 -16.98 -20.75
CA LEU A 11 0.16 -16.65 -21.82
C LEU A 11 -1.08 -17.55 -21.80
N THR A 12 -0.93 -18.84 -21.57
CA THR A 12 -2.05 -19.78 -21.45
C THR A 12 -2.98 -19.37 -20.30
N VAL A 13 -2.44 -19.05 -19.13
CA VAL A 13 -3.23 -18.58 -17.97
C VAL A 13 -4.01 -17.31 -18.31
N PHE A 14 -3.36 -16.30 -18.90
CA PHE A 14 -4.06 -15.06 -19.28
C PHE A 14 -5.11 -15.27 -20.36
N PHE A 15 -4.85 -16.15 -21.34
CA PHE A 15 -5.82 -16.48 -22.36
C PHE A 15 -7.04 -17.20 -21.79
N THR A 16 -6.82 -18.14 -20.87
CA THR A 16 -7.91 -18.82 -20.14
C THR A 16 -8.72 -17.82 -19.31
N LEU A 17 -8.09 -16.90 -18.58
CA LEU A 17 -8.77 -15.85 -17.84
C LEU A 17 -9.60 -14.95 -18.77
N LEU A 18 -9.07 -14.58 -19.93
CA LEU A 18 -9.80 -13.77 -20.92
C LEU A 18 -11.07 -14.48 -21.39
N ILE A 19 -10.98 -15.77 -21.73
CA ILE A 19 -12.14 -16.57 -22.13
C ILE A 19 -13.18 -16.63 -21.01
N LEU A 20 -12.74 -16.88 -19.78
CA LEU A 20 -13.61 -16.92 -18.61
C LEU A 20 -14.30 -15.56 -18.36
N TYR A 21 -13.62 -14.44 -18.59
CA TYR A 21 -14.19 -13.10 -18.50
C TYR A 21 -15.29 -12.88 -19.56
N ILE A 22 -15.05 -13.30 -20.80
CA ILE A 22 -16.04 -13.17 -21.88
C ILE A 22 -17.29 -14.01 -21.58
N ILE A 23 -17.11 -15.28 -21.17
CA ILE A 23 -18.23 -16.17 -20.85
C ILE A 23 -19.05 -15.66 -19.66
N ASN A 24 -18.42 -14.97 -18.70
CA ASN A 24 -19.05 -14.45 -17.50
C ASN A 24 -19.30 -12.94 -17.56
N SER A 25 -19.42 -12.36 -18.75
CA SER A 25 -19.43 -10.90 -18.97
C SER A 25 -20.45 -10.15 -18.08
N ASN A 26 -21.68 -10.62 -17.95
CA ASN A 26 -22.70 -9.98 -17.11
C ASN A 26 -22.29 -9.91 -15.64
N THR A 27 -21.77 -11.00 -15.08
CA THR A 27 -21.26 -11.01 -13.70
C THR A 27 -20.07 -10.06 -13.55
N ILE A 28 -19.14 -10.12 -14.49
CA ILE A 28 -17.93 -9.30 -14.49
C ILE A 28 -18.26 -7.81 -14.60
N ILE A 29 -19.19 -7.40 -15.45
CA ILE A 29 -19.60 -5.99 -15.60
C ILE A 29 -20.20 -5.48 -14.28
N ASN A 30 -21.11 -6.23 -13.66
CA ASN A 30 -21.74 -5.83 -12.42
C ASN A 30 -20.70 -5.68 -11.28
N GLU A 31 -19.81 -6.65 -11.15
CA GLU A 31 -18.76 -6.61 -10.12
C GLU A 31 -17.71 -5.53 -10.39
N PHE A 32 -17.40 -5.28 -11.65
CA PHE A 32 -16.55 -4.16 -12.06
C PHE A 32 -17.17 -2.82 -11.63
N LEU A 33 -18.46 -2.61 -11.88
CA LEU A 33 -19.15 -1.38 -11.47
C LEU A 33 -19.22 -1.24 -9.95
N ASN A 34 -19.52 -2.33 -9.23
CA ASN A 34 -19.52 -2.35 -7.78
C ASN A 34 -18.17 -1.96 -7.19
N TYR A 35 -17.08 -2.56 -7.68
CA TYR A 35 -15.73 -2.25 -7.21
C TYR A 35 -15.32 -0.82 -7.55
N THR A 36 -15.66 -0.37 -8.77
CA THR A 36 -15.42 1.01 -9.20
C THR A 36 -16.09 2.02 -8.27
N ASN A 37 -17.34 1.77 -7.88
CA ASN A 37 -18.04 2.61 -6.93
C ASN A 37 -17.33 2.66 -5.57
N ILE A 38 -16.87 1.52 -5.04
CA ILE A 38 -16.08 1.47 -3.79
C ILE A 38 -14.79 2.28 -3.94
N PHE A 39 -14.09 2.13 -5.05
CA PHE A 39 -12.85 2.86 -5.30
C PHE A 39 -13.08 4.38 -5.36
N ILE A 40 -14.04 4.83 -6.16
CA ILE A 40 -14.33 6.26 -6.37
C ILE A 40 -14.86 6.93 -5.09
N THR A 41 -15.68 6.22 -4.31
CA THR A 41 -16.32 6.83 -3.14
C THR A 41 -15.49 6.73 -1.85
N LYS A 42 -14.60 5.75 -1.73
CA LYS A 42 -13.87 5.48 -0.48
C LYS A 42 -12.36 5.69 -0.59
N LEU A 43 -11.73 5.21 -1.66
CA LEU A 43 -10.27 5.21 -1.78
C LEU A 43 -9.73 6.43 -2.50
N LEU A 44 -10.26 6.75 -3.67
CA LEU A 44 -9.79 7.85 -4.50
C LEU A 44 -9.80 9.20 -3.78
N PRO A 45 -10.88 9.63 -3.08
CA PRO A 45 -10.91 10.95 -2.45
C PRO A 45 -9.85 11.11 -1.36
N THR A 46 -9.53 10.01 -0.66
CA THR A 46 -8.57 10.06 0.47
C THR A 46 -7.11 10.03 0.02
N THR A 47 -6.81 9.40 -1.12
CA THR A 47 -5.43 9.22 -1.58
C THR A 47 -5.03 10.25 -2.64
N PHE A 48 -5.93 10.57 -3.57
CA PHE A 48 -5.65 11.44 -4.70
C PHE A 48 -5.25 12.85 -4.29
N ILE A 49 -6.01 13.46 -3.37
CA ILE A 49 -5.71 14.82 -2.87
C ILE A 49 -4.36 14.84 -2.16
N ILE A 50 -4.06 13.84 -1.34
CA ILE A 50 -2.78 13.75 -0.63
C ILE A 50 -1.62 13.59 -1.62
N PHE A 51 -1.81 12.82 -2.70
CA PHE A 51 -0.79 12.69 -3.75
C PHE A 51 -0.52 14.02 -4.46
N ILE A 52 -1.56 14.82 -4.75
CA ILE A 52 -1.40 16.16 -5.34
C ILE A 52 -0.56 17.04 -4.43
N PHE A 53 -0.95 17.18 -3.15
CA PHE A 53 -0.20 18.01 -2.21
C PHE A 53 1.24 17.53 -2.01
N SER A 54 1.46 16.21 -1.94
CA SER A 54 2.81 15.66 -1.85
C SER A 54 3.68 16.06 -3.04
N ASN A 55 3.16 15.96 -4.26
CA ASN A 55 3.89 16.37 -5.46
C ASN A 55 4.17 17.89 -5.45
N ILE A 56 3.19 18.70 -5.10
CA ILE A 56 3.33 20.16 -4.94
C ILE A 56 4.44 20.48 -3.93
N PHE A 57 4.47 19.84 -2.76
CA PHE A 57 5.50 20.07 -1.76
C PHE A 57 6.89 19.74 -2.25
N ILE A 58 7.04 18.68 -3.04
CA ILE A 58 8.33 18.33 -3.64
C ILE A 58 8.76 19.36 -4.68
N GLU A 59 7.83 19.81 -5.54
CA GLU A 59 8.13 20.84 -6.57
C GLU A 59 8.46 22.21 -5.94
N TYR A 60 7.80 22.59 -4.83
CA TYR A 60 8.13 23.77 -4.05
C TYR A 60 9.36 23.63 -3.15
N LYS A 61 10.16 22.58 -3.38
CA LYS A 61 11.45 22.34 -2.68
C LYS A 61 11.31 22.35 -1.16
N ILE A 62 10.20 21.78 -0.65
CA ILE A 62 9.98 21.68 0.80
C ILE A 62 11.12 20.93 1.49
N ILE A 63 11.73 19.95 0.81
CA ILE A 63 12.83 19.16 1.33
C ILE A 63 14.05 20.02 1.59
N GLU A 64 14.40 20.91 0.65
CA GLU A 64 15.52 21.85 0.80
C GLU A 64 15.26 22.85 1.93
N LYS A 65 14.02 23.35 2.02
CA LYS A 65 13.63 24.27 3.09
C LYS A 65 13.75 23.61 4.47
N LEU A 66 13.25 22.40 4.61
CA LEU A 66 13.32 21.63 5.86
C LEU A 66 14.73 21.10 6.15
N ASN A 67 15.61 21.00 5.14
CA ASN A 67 16.97 20.53 5.32
C ASN A 67 17.80 21.46 6.24
N LYS A 68 17.42 22.73 6.36
CA LYS A 68 18.02 23.65 7.33
C LYS A 68 17.79 23.18 8.78
N ILE A 69 16.69 22.45 9.05
CA ILE A 69 16.29 21.98 10.38
C ILE A 69 16.79 20.54 10.61
N PHE A 70 16.45 19.62 9.70
CA PHE A 70 16.67 18.18 9.87
C PHE A 70 17.92 17.65 9.18
N LYS A 71 18.66 18.52 8.46
CA LYS A 71 19.91 18.20 7.72
C LYS A 71 19.71 16.94 6.83
N ASP A 72 20.69 16.08 6.76
CA ASP A 72 20.70 14.88 5.91
C ASP A 72 19.56 13.87 6.21
N LYS A 73 18.82 14.06 7.28
CA LYS A 73 17.66 13.22 7.63
C LYS A 73 16.37 13.67 6.95
N THR A 74 16.33 14.87 6.39
CA THR A 74 15.10 15.48 5.84
C THR A 74 14.38 14.60 4.82
N PRO A 75 15.03 14.03 3.79
CA PRO A 75 14.33 13.19 2.81
C PRO A 75 13.71 11.94 3.44
N ILE A 76 14.39 11.34 4.41
CA ILE A 76 13.92 10.15 5.13
C ILE A 76 12.68 10.49 5.96
N ILE A 77 12.74 11.58 6.73
CA ILE A 77 11.62 12.07 7.55
C ILE A 77 10.43 12.41 6.66
N TYR A 78 10.66 13.09 5.55
CA TYR A 78 9.61 13.42 4.58
C TYR A 78 8.91 12.16 4.08
N ILE A 79 9.65 11.14 3.61
CA ILE A 79 9.07 9.89 3.11
C ILE A 79 8.24 9.20 4.20
N ILE A 80 8.75 9.12 5.43
CA ILE A 80 8.04 8.48 6.55
C ILE A 80 6.71 9.20 6.82
N ILE A 81 6.75 10.52 7.02
CA ILE A 81 5.55 11.32 7.34
C ILE A 81 4.52 11.23 6.21
N MET A 82 4.96 11.43 4.97
CA MET A 82 4.05 11.40 3.83
C MET A 82 3.48 10.00 3.59
N SER A 83 4.27 8.93 3.84
CA SER A 83 3.77 7.55 3.76
C SER A 83 2.74 7.25 4.85
N MET A 84 2.92 7.77 6.07
CA MET A 84 1.96 7.61 7.17
C MET A 84 0.63 8.32 6.87
N ILE A 85 0.67 9.49 6.26
CA ILE A 85 -0.53 10.26 5.92
C ILE A 85 -1.28 9.64 4.74
N SER A 86 -0.54 9.29 3.66
CA SER A 86 -1.14 8.80 2.42
C SER A 86 -1.56 7.32 2.47
N GLY A 87 -0.85 6.52 3.27
CA GLY A 87 -1.00 5.07 3.27
C GLY A 87 -0.29 4.39 2.09
N PHE A 88 -0.27 3.07 2.11
CA PHE A 88 0.32 2.28 1.03
C PHE A 88 -0.51 2.37 -0.28
N PRO A 89 0.11 2.23 -1.46
CA PRO A 89 1.54 1.99 -1.72
C PRO A 89 2.39 3.26 -1.83
N SER A 90 1.97 4.39 -1.26
CA SER A 90 2.58 5.71 -1.46
C SER A 90 4.04 5.79 -1.02
N GLY A 91 4.45 4.99 -0.03
CA GLY A 91 5.85 4.91 0.38
C GLY A 91 6.79 4.59 -0.79
N ALA A 92 6.41 3.62 -1.64
CA ALA A 92 7.15 3.29 -2.86
C ALA A 92 7.18 4.48 -3.85
N LYS A 93 6.07 5.20 -3.98
CA LYS A 93 5.97 6.40 -4.84
C LYS A 93 6.95 7.47 -4.38
N TYR A 94 6.95 7.82 -3.10
CA TYR A 94 7.84 8.86 -2.57
C TYR A 94 9.31 8.47 -2.62
N ILE A 95 9.64 7.19 -2.37
CA ILE A 95 10.99 6.67 -2.56
C ILE A 95 11.44 6.87 -4.01
N LYS A 96 10.62 6.49 -5.00
CA LYS A 96 10.93 6.67 -6.41
C LYS A 96 11.10 8.14 -6.79
N GLU A 97 10.20 9.00 -6.37
CA GLU A 97 10.25 10.43 -6.67
C GLU A 97 11.52 11.09 -6.12
N LEU A 98 11.87 10.79 -4.87
CA LEU A 98 13.08 11.35 -4.26
C LEU A 98 14.36 10.75 -4.82
N LEU A 99 14.33 9.47 -5.22
CA LEU A 99 15.44 8.83 -5.92
C LEU A 99 15.68 9.49 -7.28
N ASN A 100 14.64 9.69 -8.09
CA ASN A 100 14.70 10.33 -9.39
C ASN A 100 15.18 11.80 -9.33
N LYS A 101 14.86 12.49 -8.24
CA LYS A 101 15.33 13.86 -7.97
C LYS A 101 16.71 13.91 -7.27
N ASN A 102 17.36 12.78 -7.08
CA ASN A 102 18.66 12.66 -6.39
C ASN A 102 18.66 13.20 -4.94
N TYR A 103 17.51 13.16 -4.25
CA TYR A 103 17.44 13.50 -2.82
C TYR A 103 17.85 12.34 -1.91
N ILE A 104 17.82 11.12 -2.43
CA ILE A 104 18.26 9.91 -1.73
C ILE A 104 19.10 9.03 -2.68
N THR A 105 19.95 8.20 -2.09
CA THR A 105 20.71 7.18 -2.83
C THR A 105 19.89 5.91 -3.00
N GLU A 106 20.28 5.04 -3.95
CA GLU A 106 19.70 3.70 -4.09
C GLU A 106 19.81 2.87 -2.81
N GLN A 107 20.91 3.00 -2.07
CA GLN A 107 21.08 2.33 -0.78
C GLN A 107 20.04 2.81 0.24
N THR A 108 19.80 4.14 0.28
CA THR A 108 18.77 4.72 1.15
C THR A 108 17.37 4.30 0.71
N ALA A 109 17.08 4.24 -0.58
CA ALA A 109 15.83 3.74 -1.12
C ALA A 109 15.58 2.27 -0.73
N ASN A 110 16.62 1.42 -0.86
CA ASN A 110 16.58 0.02 -0.43
C ASN A 110 16.41 -0.17 1.09
N TYR A 111 16.87 0.77 1.89
CA TYR A 111 16.62 0.79 3.34
C TYR A 111 15.19 1.21 3.65
N LEU A 112 14.69 2.27 3.03
CA LEU A 112 13.36 2.83 3.29
C LEU A 112 12.23 1.85 2.95
N ILE A 113 12.36 1.08 1.86
CA ILE A 113 11.31 0.19 1.38
C ILE A 113 10.96 -0.94 2.36
N TYR A 114 11.82 -1.25 3.33
CA TYR A 114 11.53 -2.22 4.38
C TYR A 114 10.33 -1.80 5.25
N PHE A 115 10.18 -0.50 5.54
CA PHE A 115 9.27 -0.02 6.59
C PHE A 115 8.34 1.13 6.19
N THR A 116 8.43 1.68 4.98
CA THR A 116 7.55 2.78 4.53
C THR A 116 6.18 2.29 4.01
N HIS A 117 5.64 1.26 4.65
CA HIS A 117 4.35 0.67 4.31
C HIS A 117 3.35 0.89 5.45
N PHE A 118 2.85 2.10 5.53
CA PHE A 118 1.88 2.48 6.55
C PHE A 118 0.45 2.41 5.99
N PRO A 119 -0.55 2.05 6.81
CA PRO A 119 -1.94 2.17 6.41
C PRO A 119 -2.39 3.64 6.51
N ASN A 120 -3.29 4.03 5.62
CA ASN A 120 -3.90 5.37 5.65
C ASN A 120 -4.76 5.53 6.91
N PRO A 121 -4.59 6.61 7.71
CA PRO A 121 -5.35 6.83 8.94
C PRO A 121 -6.86 6.92 8.69
N ILE A 122 -7.30 7.59 7.62
CA ILE A 122 -8.73 7.75 7.29
C ILE A 122 -9.34 6.37 6.96
N PHE A 123 -8.59 5.50 6.29
CA PHE A 123 -9.03 4.16 5.98
C PHE A 123 -9.18 3.29 7.24
N ILE A 124 -8.21 3.34 8.15
CA ILE A 124 -8.28 2.57 9.41
C ILE A 124 -9.40 3.12 10.30
N LEU A 125 -9.39 4.42 10.58
CA LEU A 125 -10.32 5.05 11.51
C LEU A 125 -11.74 5.20 10.92
N GLY A 126 -11.89 5.09 9.61
CA GLY A 126 -13.17 5.11 8.92
C GLY A 126 -13.70 3.70 8.61
N THR A 127 -13.03 2.98 7.71
CA THR A 127 -13.51 1.70 7.18
C THR A 127 -13.30 0.55 8.16
N VAL A 128 -12.09 0.40 8.69
CA VAL A 128 -11.76 -0.71 9.59
C VAL A 128 -12.49 -0.56 10.92
N TYR A 129 -12.61 0.66 11.43
CA TYR A 129 -13.41 0.94 12.63
C TYR A 129 -14.86 0.47 12.51
N LYS A 130 -15.52 0.72 11.38
CA LYS A 130 -16.90 0.28 11.15
C LYS A 130 -17.05 -1.24 11.20
N ILE A 131 -16.00 -1.98 10.86
CA ILE A 131 -15.98 -3.44 10.83
C ILE A 131 -15.69 -4.00 12.22
N ILE A 132 -14.74 -3.44 12.95
CA ILE A 132 -14.40 -3.87 14.32
C ILE A 132 -15.49 -3.43 15.30
N ASN A 133 -16.06 -2.25 15.08
CA ASN A 133 -17.04 -1.59 15.94
C ASN A 133 -16.60 -1.43 17.41
N ASN A 134 -15.28 -1.27 17.59
CA ASN A 134 -14.66 -1.02 18.89
C ASN A 134 -13.53 -0.01 18.70
N LYS A 135 -13.73 1.20 19.20
CA LYS A 135 -12.82 2.35 18.98
C LYS A 135 -11.44 2.12 19.62
N PRO A 136 -11.32 1.72 20.90
CA PRO A 136 -10.03 1.39 21.50
C PRO A 136 -9.26 0.32 20.74
N LEU A 137 -9.92 -0.79 20.37
CA LEU A 137 -9.27 -1.86 19.58
C LEU A 137 -8.75 -1.36 18.23
N THR A 138 -9.51 -0.49 17.55
CA THR A 138 -9.09 0.08 16.28
C THR A 138 -7.87 0.98 16.45
N TYR A 139 -7.81 1.78 17.51
CA TYR A 139 -6.65 2.64 17.79
C TYR A 139 -5.39 1.84 18.09
N ILE A 140 -5.47 0.84 18.98
CA ILE A 140 -4.29 0.03 19.29
C ILE A 140 -3.83 -0.79 18.09
N MET A 141 -4.75 -1.24 17.25
CA MET A 141 -4.41 -1.91 15.98
C MET A 141 -3.67 -0.94 15.05
N TYR A 142 -4.15 0.27 14.88
CA TYR A 142 -3.49 1.28 14.05
C TYR A 142 -2.10 1.63 14.59
N LEU A 143 -1.98 1.84 15.90
CA LEU A 143 -0.70 2.10 16.56
C LEU A 143 0.28 0.92 16.40
N SER A 144 -0.19 -0.32 16.51
CA SER A 144 0.65 -1.51 16.32
C SER A 144 1.23 -1.57 14.92
N LEU A 145 0.42 -1.24 13.90
CA LEU A 145 0.86 -1.19 12.51
C LEU A 145 1.90 -0.09 12.25
N ILE A 146 1.77 1.06 12.92
CA ILE A 146 2.76 2.14 12.85
C ILE A 146 4.03 1.76 13.58
N ILE A 147 3.92 1.37 14.84
CA ILE A 147 5.08 1.06 15.69
C ILE A 147 5.90 -0.08 15.11
N SER A 148 5.27 -1.12 14.56
CA SER A 148 5.96 -2.24 13.93
C SER A 148 6.87 -1.80 12.78
N ASN A 149 6.41 -0.88 11.94
CA ASN A 149 7.22 -0.32 10.84
C ASN A 149 8.34 0.61 11.37
N LEU A 150 8.07 1.42 12.40
CA LEU A 150 9.09 2.28 13.02
C LEU A 150 10.16 1.46 13.76
N LEU A 151 9.82 0.32 14.36
CA LEU A 151 10.82 -0.59 14.94
C LEU A 151 11.75 -1.16 13.87
N LEU A 152 11.23 -1.51 12.69
CA LEU A 152 12.07 -1.94 11.57
C LEU A 152 13.12 -0.88 11.19
N MET A 153 12.76 0.39 11.22
CA MET A 153 13.69 1.48 10.95
C MET A 153 14.92 1.45 11.88
N ASN A 154 14.75 1.03 13.12
CA ASN A 154 15.83 0.95 14.09
C ASN A 154 16.64 -0.35 14.01
N ILE A 155 16.02 -1.45 13.57
CA ILE A 155 16.67 -2.77 13.47
C ILE A 155 17.54 -2.86 12.21
N ILE A 156 17.07 -2.28 11.10
CA ILE A 156 17.79 -2.35 9.83
C ILE A 156 18.89 -1.30 9.82
N LYS A 157 20.10 -1.73 9.47
CA LYS A 157 21.27 -0.84 9.40
C LYS A 157 21.03 0.30 8.42
N ARG A 158 21.01 1.52 8.94
CA ARG A 158 20.86 2.73 8.13
C ARG A 158 22.12 2.96 7.28
N PRO A 159 22.00 3.15 5.96
CA PRO A 159 23.12 3.55 5.11
C PRO A 159 23.53 5.00 5.42
N LYS A 160 24.80 5.32 5.20
CA LYS A 160 25.28 6.70 5.23
C LYS A 160 24.72 7.43 4.00
N GLN A 161 23.94 8.47 4.23
CA GLN A 161 23.45 9.31 3.13
C GLN A 161 24.57 10.30 2.75
N GLN A 162 24.98 10.27 1.47
CA GLN A 162 26.05 11.13 0.98
C GLN A 162 25.55 12.12 -0.10
N VAL A 163 24.24 12.28 -0.22
CA VAL A 163 23.70 13.18 -1.24
C VAL A 163 23.67 14.60 -0.71
N LYS A 164 24.37 15.49 -1.39
CA LYS A 164 24.19 16.93 -1.20
C LYS A 164 22.93 17.35 -1.93
N ILE A 165 21.96 17.87 -1.18
CA ILE A 165 20.74 18.43 -1.75
C ILE A 165 21.10 19.73 -2.45
N THR A 166 21.28 19.67 -3.76
CA THR A 166 21.61 20.85 -4.61
C THR A 166 20.37 21.29 -5.38
N THR A 167 20.06 22.56 -5.30
CA THR A 167 18.95 23.18 -6.02
C THR A 167 19.40 23.51 -7.45
N THR A 168 19.21 22.60 -8.40
CA THR A 168 19.58 22.84 -9.80
C THR A 168 18.40 22.97 -10.76
N SER A 169 17.17 22.77 -10.30
CA SER A 169 15.98 22.88 -11.15
C SER A 169 15.53 24.31 -11.31
N LYS A 170 15.23 24.73 -12.55
CA LYS A 170 14.53 25.98 -12.84
C LYS A 170 13.20 26.01 -12.08
N GLU A 171 12.81 27.18 -11.59
CA GLU A 171 11.49 27.37 -11.00
C GLU A 171 10.44 27.18 -12.09
N LYS A 172 9.49 26.28 -11.85
CA LYS A 172 8.32 26.08 -12.69
C LYS A 172 7.24 27.08 -12.27
N ASP A 173 6.43 27.51 -13.21
CA ASP A 173 5.26 28.32 -12.90
C ASP A 173 4.19 27.50 -12.13
N PHE A 174 3.34 28.18 -11.43
CA PHE A 174 2.30 27.58 -10.57
C PHE A 174 1.36 26.64 -11.35
N SER A 175 0.95 27.05 -12.55
CA SER A 175 0.05 26.27 -13.40
C SER A 175 0.68 24.93 -13.80
N THR A 176 1.96 24.95 -14.20
CA THR A 176 2.72 23.75 -14.56
C THR A 176 2.85 22.80 -13.37
N ILE A 177 3.17 23.34 -12.18
CA ILE A 177 3.29 22.53 -10.95
C ILE A 177 1.97 21.82 -10.63
N ILE A 178 0.84 22.53 -10.68
CA ILE A 178 -0.46 21.93 -10.41
C ILE A 178 -0.80 20.86 -11.44
N SER A 179 -0.65 21.18 -12.73
CA SER A 179 -0.98 20.22 -13.80
C SER A 179 -0.15 18.95 -13.70
N GLU A 180 1.17 19.04 -13.56
CA GLU A 180 2.06 17.90 -13.39
C GLU A 180 1.72 17.08 -12.12
N SER A 181 1.38 17.77 -11.02
CA SER A 181 0.98 17.12 -9.78
C SER A 181 -0.32 16.33 -9.93
N ILE A 182 -1.30 16.87 -10.63
CA ILE A 182 -2.56 16.19 -10.94
C ILE A 182 -2.30 14.96 -11.81
N PHE A 183 -1.55 15.09 -12.91
CA PHE A 183 -1.26 13.97 -13.81
C PHE A 183 -0.47 12.86 -13.13
N SER A 184 0.54 13.19 -12.33
CA SER A 184 1.30 12.20 -11.55
C SER A 184 0.41 11.47 -10.55
N SER A 185 -0.51 12.18 -9.91
CA SER A 185 -1.45 11.62 -8.94
C SER A 185 -2.48 10.71 -9.60
N LEU A 186 -3.02 11.12 -10.76
CA LEU A 186 -3.92 10.30 -11.58
C LEU A 186 -3.25 9.01 -12.02
N LYS A 187 -2.02 9.08 -12.55
CA LYS A 187 -1.25 7.90 -12.97
C LYS A 187 -1.12 6.88 -11.83
N THR A 188 -0.80 7.35 -10.63
CA THR A 188 -0.69 6.50 -9.45
C THR A 188 -2.04 5.90 -9.06
N SER A 189 -3.11 6.71 -9.07
CA SER A 189 -4.46 6.27 -8.73
C SER A 189 -5.01 5.23 -9.71
N ILE A 190 -4.77 5.41 -11.01
CA ILE A 190 -5.16 4.45 -12.05
C ILE A 190 -4.40 3.12 -11.88
N LEU A 191 -3.11 3.15 -11.54
CA LEU A 191 -2.34 1.94 -11.26
C LEU A 191 -2.92 1.19 -10.05
N ILE A 192 -3.25 1.90 -8.97
CA ILE A 192 -3.87 1.32 -7.78
C ILE A 192 -5.21 0.69 -8.13
N TYR A 193 -6.08 1.43 -8.81
CA TYR A 193 -7.39 0.96 -9.23
C TYR A 193 -7.29 -0.27 -10.14
N GLY A 194 -6.51 -0.17 -11.23
CA GLY A 194 -6.40 -1.21 -12.24
C GLY A 194 -5.84 -2.52 -11.69
N THR A 195 -4.82 -2.44 -10.82
CA THR A 195 -4.27 -3.65 -10.19
C THR A 195 -5.24 -4.26 -9.19
N SER A 196 -5.92 -3.46 -8.39
CA SER A 196 -6.86 -3.96 -7.40
C SER A 196 -8.08 -4.61 -8.04
N ILE A 197 -8.71 -3.96 -9.02
CA ILE A 197 -9.87 -4.52 -9.71
C ILE A 197 -9.52 -5.76 -10.52
N PHE A 198 -8.33 -5.81 -11.14
CA PHE A 198 -7.86 -6.99 -11.86
C PHE A 198 -7.81 -8.22 -10.94
N PHE A 199 -7.17 -8.09 -9.78
CA PHE A 199 -7.09 -9.18 -8.81
C PHE A 199 -8.43 -9.52 -8.18
N TYR A 200 -9.28 -8.54 -7.91
CA TYR A 200 -10.64 -8.76 -7.42
C TYR A 200 -11.48 -9.59 -8.39
N LEU A 201 -11.48 -9.24 -9.67
CA LEU A 201 -12.27 -9.98 -10.67
C LEU A 201 -11.78 -11.43 -10.85
N ILE A 202 -10.49 -11.71 -10.64
CA ILE A 202 -9.98 -13.09 -10.58
C ILE A 202 -10.66 -13.87 -9.46
N THR A 203 -10.81 -13.28 -8.27
CA THR A 203 -11.44 -13.97 -7.13
C THR A 203 -12.93 -14.24 -7.37
N ILE A 204 -13.63 -13.35 -8.06
CA ILE A 204 -15.02 -13.54 -8.48
C ILE A 204 -15.16 -14.77 -9.38
N ILE A 205 -14.31 -14.87 -10.40
CA ILE A 205 -14.32 -16.01 -11.31
C ILE A 205 -14.01 -17.32 -10.58
N ILE A 206 -12.96 -17.33 -9.78
CA ILE A 206 -12.58 -18.53 -9.01
C ILE A 206 -13.73 -18.97 -8.11
N ASN A 207 -14.34 -18.02 -7.38
CA ASN A 207 -15.47 -18.35 -6.49
C ASN A 207 -16.68 -18.89 -7.26
N LYS A 208 -16.99 -18.34 -8.44
CA LYS A 208 -18.10 -18.80 -9.26
C LYS A 208 -17.97 -20.26 -9.71
N TYR A 209 -16.75 -20.70 -10.04
CA TYR A 209 -16.51 -22.08 -10.50
C TYR A 209 -16.24 -23.08 -9.36
N LEU A 210 -15.65 -22.63 -8.27
CA LEU A 210 -15.33 -23.51 -7.14
C LEU A 210 -16.42 -23.51 -6.06
N ASN A 211 -17.39 -22.62 -6.15
CA ASN A 211 -18.47 -22.44 -5.16
C ASN A 211 -17.98 -22.52 -3.71
N LEU A 212 -17.01 -21.67 -3.39
CA LEU A 212 -16.31 -21.69 -2.12
C LEU A 212 -17.26 -21.37 -0.96
N ASN A 213 -17.10 -22.06 0.15
CA ASN A 213 -17.73 -21.64 1.39
C ASN A 213 -17.20 -20.27 1.87
N GLN A 214 -17.93 -19.62 2.78
CA GLN A 214 -17.62 -18.27 3.25
C GLN A 214 -16.16 -18.12 3.72
N THR A 215 -15.63 -19.06 4.50
CA THR A 215 -14.26 -19.02 5.03
C THR A 215 -13.23 -19.08 3.90
N ASN A 216 -13.38 -20.02 2.99
CA ASN A 216 -12.47 -20.20 1.85
C ASN A 216 -12.53 -18.99 0.91
N TYR A 217 -13.71 -18.36 0.75
CA TYR A 217 -13.86 -17.15 -0.04
C TYR A 217 -13.15 -15.95 0.59
N ILE A 218 -13.24 -15.78 1.92
CA ILE A 218 -12.47 -14.76 2.64
C ILE A 218 -10.96 -15.00 2.48
N LEU A 219 -10.50 -16.24 2.65
CA LEU A 219 -9.09 -16.60 2.50
C LEU A 219 -8.58 -16.38 1.08
N LEU A 220 -9.35 -16.75 0.06
CA LEU A 220 -9.00 -16.47 -1.33
C LEU A 220 -8.81 -14.97 -1.57
N ASN A 221 -9.79 -14.16 -1.18
CA ASN A 221 -9.70 -12.71 -1.36
C ASN A 221 -8.53 -12.10 -0.58
N SER A 222 -8.18 -12.64 0.60
CA SER A 222 -7.05 -12.17 1.41
C SER A 222 -5.69 -12.32 0.72
N ILE A 223 -5.58 -13.21 -0.25
CA ILE A 223 -4.39 -13.33 -1.08
C ILE A 223 -4.37 -12.26 -2.16
N PHE A 224 -5.51 -11.96 -2.78
CA PHE A 224 -5.58 -11.20 -4.02
C PHE A 224 -5.84 -9.70 -3.83
N ASP A 225 -6.90 -9.31 -3.09
CA ASP A 225 -7.29 -7.90 -2.96
C ASP A 225 -7.59 -7.50 -1.50
N LEU A 226 -6.99 -6.38 -1.07
CA LEU A 226 -7.14 -5.90 0.30
C LEU A 226 -8.51 -5.26 0.55
N THR A 227 -8.95 -4.39 -0.35
CA THR A 227 -10.10 -3.51 -0.12
C THR A 227 -11.39 -4.29 0.09
N PHE A 228 -11.62 -5.25 -0.79
CA PHE A 228 -12.79 -6.10 -0.70
C PHE A 228 -12.69 -7.09 0.48
N THR A 229 -11.49 -7.65 0.72
CA THR A 229 -11.25 -8.57 1.84
C THR A 229 -11.53 -7.93 3.20
N ILE A 230 -11.17 -6.66 3.38
CA ILE A 230 -11.50 -5.93 4.61
C ILE A 230 -13.03 -5.88 4.80
N THR A 231 -13.78 -5.63 3.75
CA THR A 231 -15.25 -5.66 3.83
C THR A 231 -15.76 -7.06 4.20
N LEU A 232 -15.22 -8.12 3.59
CA LEU A 232 -15.59 -9.51 3.89
C LEU A 232 -15.21 -9.92 5.33
N SER A 233 -14.21 -9.30 5.94
CA SER A 233 -13.82 -9.62 7.32
C SER A 233 -14.89 -9.34 8.35
N SER A 234 -15.94 -8.56 8.03
CA SER A 234 -17.12 -8.37 8.87
C SER A 234 -17.89 -9.69 9.10
N LEU A 235 -17.73 -10.66 8.20
CA LEU A 235 -18.33 -11.99 8.30
C LEU A 235 -17.62 -12.91 9.32
N ILE A 236 -16.44 -12.52 9.81
CA ILE A 236 -15.75 -13.23 10.89
C ILE A 236 -16.41 -12.81 12.20
N THR A 237 -17.21 -13.68 12.78
CA THR A 237 -18.04 -13.37 13.99
C THR A 237 -17.20 -13.15 15.24
N ASN A 238 -16.15 -13.94 15.43
CA ASN A 238 -15.25 -13.84 16.59
C ASN A 238 -14.35 -12.60 16.47
N THR A 239 -14.54 -11.61 17.35
CA THR A 239 -13.81 -10.35 17.33
C THR A 239 -12.29 -10.50 17.46
N PRO A 240 -11.73 -11.34 18.39
CA PRO A 240 -10.32 -11.65 18.44
C PRO A 240 -9.74 -12.13 17.10
N ASN A 241 -10.42 -13.11 16.47
CA ASN A 241 -9.99 -13.65 15.19
C ASN A 241 -10.07 -12.60 14.08
N ARG A 242 -11.10 -11.76 14.09
CA ARG A 242 -11.25 -10.64 13.14
C ARG A 242 -10.11 -9.63 13.27
N CYS A 243 -9.75 -9.24 14.49
CA CYS A 243 -8.63 -8.33 14.74
C CYS A 243 -7.30 -8.93 14.28
N LEU A 244 -7.02 -10.19 14.64
CA LEU A 244 -5.82 -10.89 14.20
C LEU A 244 -5.74 -11.00 12.67
N PHE A 245 -6.85 -11.35 12.03
CA PHE A 245 -6.96 -11.42 10.58
C PHE A 245 -6.65 -10.07 9.93
N LEU A 246 -7.29 -8.99 10.42
CA LEU A 246 -7.11 -7.64 9.87
C LEU A 246 -5.67 -7.11 10.06
N ILE A 247 -5.05 -7.31 11.23
CA ILE A 247 -3.67 -6.92 11.46
C ILE A 247 -2.74 -7.65 10.51
N THR A 248 -2.91 -8.96 10.38
CA THR A 248 -2.11 -9.79 9.48
C THR A 248 -2.29 -9.34 8.04
N LEU A 249 -3.53 -9.21 7.58
CA LEU A 249 -3.88 -8.81 6.23
C LEU A 249 -3.31 -7.44 5.85
N ILE A 250 -3.47 -6.43 6.72
CA ILE A 250 -3.02 -5.06 6.46
C ILE A 250 -1.50 -4.98 6.50
N SER A 251 -0.84 -5.70 7.39
CA SER A 251 0.61 -5.65 7.55
C SER A 251 1.35 -6.40 6.46
N ILE A 252 0.93 -7.64 6.13
CA ILE A 252 1.57 -8.43 5.06
C ILE A 252 1.18 -7.94 3.67
N SER A 253 -0.05 -7.44 3.56
CA SER A 253 -0.70 -6.99 2.33
C SER A 253 -1.06 -8.13 1.36
N THR A 254 -1.76 -7.78 0.29
CA THR A 254 -2.26 -8.70 -0.73
C THR A 254 -1.44 -8.59 -2.02
N LEU A 255 -1.63 -9.51 -2.94
CA LEU A 255 -0.94 -9.50 -4.24
C LEU A 255 -1.19 -8.21 -5.02
N SER A 256 -2.37 -7.60 -4.92
CA SER A 256 -2.66 -6.31 -5.57
C SER A 256 -1.69 -5.23 -5.11
N ILE A 257 -1.46 -5.09 -3.81
CA ILE A 257 -0.55 -4.08 -3.24
C ILE A 257 0.92 -4.43 -3.50
N HIS A 258 1.27 -5.70 -3.43
CA HIS A 258 2.60 -6.18 -3.80
C HIS A 258 2.92 -5.85 -5.26
N MET A 259 1.96 -6.03 -6.17
CA MET A 259 2.11 -5.68 -7.59
C MET A 259 2.20 -4.16 -7.80
N GLN A 260 1.36 -3.38 -7.09
CA GLN A 260 1.43 -1.91 -7.11
C GLN A 260 2.82 -1.42 -6.72
N THR A 261 3.33 -1.90 -5.59
CA THR A 261 4.67 -1.53 -5.09
C THR A 261 5.77 -1.90 -6.09
N LYS A 262 5.72 -3.11 -6.63
CA LYS A 262 6.68 -3.59 -7.63
C LYS A 262 6.59 -2.78 -8.93
N SER A 263 5.39 -2.46 -9.40
CA SER A 263 5.17 -1.66 -10.62
C SER A 263 5.64 -0.22 -10.46
N ILE A 264 5.41 0.40 -9.30
CA ILE A 264 5.90 1.76 -9.03
C ILE A 264 7.43 1.81 -9.08
N LEU A 265 8.12 0.78 -8.57
CA LEU A 265 9.58 0.72 -8.49
C LEU A 265 10.25 0.03 -9.67
N SER A 266 9.52 -0.34 -10.73
CA SER A 266 10.00 -1.22 -11.81
C SER A 266 11.19 -0.66 -12.60
N ASP A 267 11.33 0.64 -12.67
CA ASP A 267 12.41 1.38 -13.35
C ASP A 267 13.51 1.86 -12.38
N THR A 268 13.56 1.29 -11.19
CA THR A 268 14.58 1.59 -10.17
C THR A 268 15.35 0.32 -9.78
N ASN A 269 16.53 0.50 -9.16
CA ASN A 269 17.31 -0.62 -8.59
C ASN A 269 16.87 -1.00 -7.15
N VAL A 270 15.68 -0.60 -6.73
CA VAL A 270 15.15 -0.94 -5.41
C VAL A 270 14.72 -2.41 -5.40
N LYS A 271 15.30 -3.18 -4.49
CA LYS A 271 15.07 -4.63 -4.41
C LYS A 271 13.70 -4.93 -3.77
N TYR A 272 12.80 -5.51 -4.56
CA TYR A 272 11.49 -5.96 -4.06
C TYR A 272 11.60 -6.96 -2.89
N SER A 273 12.66 -7.76 -2.83
CA SER A 273 12.92 -8.68 -1.71
C SER A 273 13.03 -7.97 -0.35
N ASN A 274 13.49 -6.71 -0.34
CA ASN A 274 13.56 -5.91 0.87
C ASN A 274 12.17 -5.51 1.36
N PHE A 275 11.27 -5.16 0.43
CA PHE A 275 9.87 -4.94 0.75
C PHE A 275 9.23 -6.18 1.36
N LEU A 276 9.38 -7.34 0.72
CA LEU A 276 8.81 -8.61 1.19
C LEU A 276 9.31 -8.98 2.60
N LYS A 277 10.62 -8.89 2.84
CA LYS A 277 11.20 -9.13 4.16
C LYS A 277 10.62 -8.15 5.20
N GLY A 278 10.49 -6.88 4.84
CA GLY A 278 9.88 -5.86 5.69
C GLY A 278 8.45 -6.23 6.06
N ARG A 279 7.65 -6.71 5.12
CA ARG A 279 6.25 -7.13 5.39
C ARG A 279 6.17 -8.30 6.37
N ILE A 280 6.98 -9.33 6.16
CA ILE A 280 7.00 -10.51 7.05
C ILE A 280 7.37 -10.10 8.49
N ILE A 281 8.47 -9.37 8.66
CA ILE A 281 8.93 -8.95 10.00
C ILE A 281 7.95 -7.99 10.65
N SER A 282 7.46 -7.00 9.90
CA SER A 282 6.48 -6.03 10.40
C SER A 282 5.17 -6.70 10.83
N THR A 283 4.72 -7.75 10.15
CA THR A 283 3.51 -8.50 10.54
C THR A 283 3.69 -9.17 11.91
N ILE A 284 4.82 -9.83 12.12
CA ILE A 284 5.12 -10.46 13.42
C ILE A 284 5.12 -9.41 14.53
N PHE A 285 5.80 -8.28 14.32
CA PHE A 285 5.84 -7.20 15.30
C PHE A 285 4.47 -6.56 15.54
N ALA A 286 3.68 -6.34 14.48
CA ALA A 286 2.36 -5.75 14.62
C ALA A 286 1.43 -6.61 15.47
N ILE A 287 1.46 -7.93 15.28
CA ILE A 287 0.68 -8.88 16.08
C ILE A 287 1.14 -8.84 17.56
N ILE A 288 2.44 -8.93 17.80
CA ILE A 288 2.99 -8.91 19.17
C ILE A 288 2.64 -7.61 19.87
N ILE A 289 2.87 -6.46 19.21
CA ILE A 289 2.60 -5.13 19.78
C ILE A 289 1.10 -4.96 20.06
N PHE A 290 0.23 -5.45 19.17
CA PHE A 290 -1.21 -5.37 19.38
C PHE A 290 -1.64 -6.09 20.66
N TYR A 291 -1.17 -7.30 20.88
CA TYR A 291 -1.51 -8.06 22.10
C TYR A 291 -0.90 -7.43 23.35
N ILE A 292 0.32 -6.91 23.28
CA ILE A 292 0.95 -6.19 24.39
C ILE A 292 0.14 -4.94 24.73
N LEU A 293 -0.16 -4.08 23.76
CA LEU A 293 -0.91 -2.84 24.00
C LEU A 293 -2.33 -3.14 24.52
N ARG A 294 -2.98 -4.17 23.97
CA ARG A 294 -4.29 -4.59 24.43
C ARG A 294 -4.26 -5.02 25.90
N SER A 295 -3.26 -5.83 26.29
CA SER A 295 -3.10 -6.29 27.67
C SER A 295 -2.76 -5.15 28.63
N LEU A 296 -1.83 -4.27 28.24
CA LEU A 296 -1.39 -3.14 29.09
C LEU A 296 -2.50 -2.11 29.31
N LEU A 297 -3.40 -1.93 28.36
CA LEU A 297 -4.49 -0.95 28.43
C LEU A 297 -5.83 -1.59 28.88
N ASP A 298 -5.82 -2.87 29.23
CA ASP A 298 -7.01 -3.66 29.62
C ASP A 298 -8.21 -3.52 28.69
N ILE A 299 -7.93 -3.50 27.36
CA ILE A 299 -8.97 -3.32 26.35
C ILE A 299 -9.61 -4.67 26.02
N GLN A 300 -10.92 -4.75 26.26
CA GLN A 300 -11.70 -5.93 25.89
C GLN A 300 -12.08 -5.94 24.40
N TYR A 301 -12.38 -7.15 23.90
CA TYR A 301 -12.82 -7.34 22.51
C TYR A 301 -14.25 -6.86 22.26
#